data_7846e373ab479e69e0a6f4298a4bfdaf
#
_entry.id   7846e373ab479e69e0a6f4298a4bfdaf
#
_cell.length_a   1.000
_cell.length_b   1.000
_cell.length_c   1.000
_cell.angle_alpha   90.00
_cell.angle_beta   90.00
_cell.angle_gamma   90.00
#
_symmetry.space_group_name_H-M   'P 1'
#
loop_
_entity.id
_entity.type
_entity.pdbx_description
1 polymer ?
#
loop_
_entity_poly.entity_id
_entity_poly.type
_entity_poly.pdbx_seq_one_letter_code
_entity_poly.pdbx_strand_id
1 'polypeptide(L)'
;MYLIRKLFWFLCNTKPTKTAQFFLDNQGRKIWYFWDDSPINALFLRHRGRWIGKMQFIFQENALELGDIEVFERYPQYRNSGIGTQMFRLLVAYAKEHNISQIDGFMKPETKEMWPKLFGFYRSLGCTIVGSHFFYTVYLD
;
A
#
# COMPACT_ATOMS: atom_id res chain seq x y z
N MET A 1 7.54 0.96 -18.69
CA MET A 1 6.83 0.36 -17.55
C MET A 1 5.61 1.14 -17.11
N TYR A 2 5.75 2.44 -16.92
CA TYR A 2 4.62 3.29 -16.52
C TYR A 2 3.47 3.28 -17.54
N LEU A 3 3.78 3.38 -18.82
CA LEU A 3 2.78 3.36 -19.90
C LEU A 3 2.06 2.03 -20.01
N ILE A 4 2.79 0.92 -19.86
CA ILE A 4 2.21 -0.43 -19.92
C ILE A 4 1.24 -0.63 -18.74
N ARG A 5 1.62 -0.19 -17.56
CA ARG A 5 0.75 -0.26 -16.38
C ARG A 5 -0.50 0.59 -16.55
N LYS A 6 -0.33 1.80 -17.06
CA LYS A 6 -1.45 2.70 -17.34
C LYS A 6 -2.42 2.11 -18.37
N LEU A 7 -1.89 1.49 -19.42
CA LEU A 7 -2.69 0.80 -20.41
C LEU A 7 -3.42 -0.41 -19.82
N PHE A 8 -2.71 -1.21 -19.02
CA PHE A 8 -3.29 -2.35 -18.32
C PHE A 8 -4.47 -1.92 -17.43
N TRP A 9 -4.29 -0.84 -16.68
CA TRP A 9 -5.35 -0.30 -15.84
C TRP A 9 -6.55 0.20 -16.63
N PHE A 10 -6.28 0.83 -17.75
CA PHE A 10 -7.34 1.28 -18.65
C PHE A 10 -8.17 0.09 -19.15
N LEU A 11 -7.51 -0.98 -19.58
CA LEU A 11 -8.17 -2.19 -20.05
C LEU A 11 -8.92 -2.91 -18.91
N CYS A 12 -8.35 -2.97 -17.73
CA CYS A 12 -9.00 -3.59 -16.57
C CYS A 12 -10.22 -2.81 -16.09
N ASN A 13 -10.26 -1.51 -16.30
CA ASN A 13 -11.40 -0.69 -15.94
C ASN A 13 -12.61 -0.88 -16.85
N THR A 14 -12.41 -1.43 -18.04
CA THR A 14 -13.51 -1.68 -18.98
C THR A 14 -14.23 -2.98 -18.71
N LYS A 15 -13.65 -3.86 -17.86
CA LYS A 15 -14.26 -5.13 -17.47
C LYS A 15 -14.40 -5.19 -15.95
N PRO A 16 -15.62 -5.39 -15.42
CA PRO A 16 -15.74 -5.61 -13.99
C PRO A 16 -14.97 -6.88 -13.63
N THR A 17 -13.97 -6.75 -12.78
CA THR A 17 -13.28 -7.90 -12.22
C THR A 17 -14.27 -8.67 -11.34
N LYS A 18 -14.13 -9.99 -11.32
CA LYS A 18 -15.06 -10.90 -10.61
C LYS A 18 -15.23 -10.53 -9.12
N THR A 19 -14.31 -9.80 -8.53
CA THR A 19 -14.36 -9.39 -7.13
C THR A 19 -13.75 -8.00 -7.00
N ALA A 20 -14.54 -6.97 -7.34
CA ALA A 20 -14.16 -5.61 -6.97
C ALA A 20 -14.22 -5.52 -5.44
N GLN A 21 -13.12 -5.18 -4.79
CA GLN A 21 -12.99 -5.10 -3.35
C GLN A 21 -12.78 -3.65 -2.91
N PHE A 22 -13.28 -3.32 -1.74
CA PHE A 22 -13.14 -1.98 -1.21
C PHE A 22 -12.94 -2.02 0.31
N PHE A 23 -12.42 -0.93 0.84
CA PHE A 23 -12.47 -0.64 2.26
C PHE A 23 -13.09 0.74 2.47
N LEU A 24 -13.49 1.03 3.69
CA LEU A 24 -13.97 2.35 4.06
C LEU A 24 -12.82 3.13 4.71
N ASP A 25 -12.63 4.36 4.27
CA ASP A 25 -11.71 5.26 4.97
C ASP A 25 -12.37 5.87 6.21
N ASN A 26 -11.65 6.72 6.93
CA ASN A 26 -12.16 7.34 8.16
C ASN A 26 -13.37 8.27 7.94
N GLN A 27 -13.62 8.66 6.70
CA GLN A 27 -14.77 9.49 6.33
C GLN A 27 -15.93 8.69 5.74
N GLY A 28 -15.83 7.36 5.76
CA GLY A 28 -16.86 6.48 5.23
C GLY A 28 -16.89 6.36 3.71
N ARG A 29 -15.86 6.82 3.03
CA ARG A 29 -15.77 6.70 1.56
C ARG A 29 -15.34 5.29 1.19
N LYS A 30 -15.95 4.73 0.13
CA LYS A 30 -15.57 3.44 -0.42
C LYS A 30 -14.34 3.61 -1.29
N ILE A 31 -13.22 3.09 -0.82
CA ILE A 31 -11.96 3.11 -1.57
C ILE A 31 -11.78 1.74 -2.19
N TRP A 32 -11.87 1.67 -3.50
CA TRP A 32 -11.71 0.43 -4.25
C TRP A 32 -10.24 0.12 -4.39
N TYR A 33 -9.85 -1.15 -4.27
CA TYR A 33 -8.46 -1.56 -4.40
C TYR A 33 -8.31 -2.72 -5.37
N PHE A 34 -7.16 -2.72 -6.04
CA PHE A 34 -6.84 -3.66 -7.10
C PHE A 34 -5.41 -4.14 -6.94
N TRP A 35 -5.24 -5.46 -6.87
CA TRP A 35 -3.90 -6.04 -6.87
C TRP A 35 -3.42 -6.21 -8.31
N ASP A 36 -2.14 -5.91 -8.53
CA ASP A 36 -1.45 -6.10 -9.81
C ASP A 36 -0.11 -6.74 -9.50
N ASP A 37 0.08 -7.97 -9.96
CA ASP A 37 1.29 -8.75 -9.69
C ASP A 37 2.24 -8.82 -10.89
N SER A 38 2.01 -8.06 -11.94
CA SER A 38 2.86 -8.06 -13.13
C SER A 38 3.10 -6.63 -13.65
N PRO A 39 4.36 -6.21 -13.85
CA PRO A 39 5.62 -6.89 -13.56
C PRO A 39 6.11 -6.69 -12.11
N ILE A 40 5.50 -5.78 -11.35
CA ILE A 40 5.84 -5.47 -9.97
C ILE A 40 4.58 -5.70 -9.14
N ASN A 41 4.73 -6.31 -7.94
CA ASN A 41 3.61 -6.47 -7.04
C ASN A 41 3.17 -5.11 -6.51
N ALA A 42 1.92 -4.77 -6.73
CA ALA A 42 1.39 -3.47 -6.35
C ALA A 42 -0.08 -3.55 -6.00
N LEU A 43 -0.50 -2.60 -5.19
CA LEU A 43 -1.89 -2.33 -4.88
C LEU A 43 -2.21 -0.92 -5.38
N PHE A 44 -3.31 -0.78 -6.10
CA PHE A 44 -3.77 0.51 -6.58
C PHE A 44 -5.13 0.84 -5.99
N LEU A 45 -5.32 2.10 -5.66
CA LEU A 45 -6.55 2.58 -5.03
C LEU A 45 -7.31 3.53 -5.94
N ARG A 46 -8.64 3.38 -5.94
CA ARG A 46 -9.51 4.18 -6.78
C ARG A 46 -10.75 4.66 -6.01
N HIS A 47 -11.11 5.92 -6.23
CA HIS A 47 -12.34 6.49 -5.71
C HIS A 47 -12.92 7.43 -6.76
N ARG A 48 -14.21 7.24 -7.10
CA ARG A 48 -14.95 8.06 -8.09
C ARG A 48 -14.19 8.23 -9.40
N GLY A 49 -13.63 7.13 -9.93
CA GLY A 49 -12.92 7.16 -11.20
C GLY A 49 -11.51 7.75 -11.17
N ARG A 50 -10.99 8.08 -9.99
CA ARG A 50 -9.66 8.67 -9.82
C ARG A 50 -8.73 7.70 -9.12
N TRP A 51 -7.52 7.56 -9.65
CA TRP A 51 -6.46 6.82 -8.97
C TRP A 51 -5.89 7.72 -7.88
N ILE A 52 -6.06 7.31 -6.63
CA ILE A 52 -5.75 8.15 -5.46
C ILE A 52 -4.55 7.68 -4.67
N GLY A 53 -4.05 6.50 -4.93
CA GLY A 53 -2.89 5.98 -4.21
C GLY A 53 -2.40 4.67 -4.75
N LYS A 54 -1.25 4.25 -4.23
CA LYS A 54 -0.63 2.98 -4.58
C LYS A 54 0.28 2.49 -3.46
N MET A 55 0.57 1.20 -3.50
CA MET A 55 1.56 0.56 -2.64
C MET A 55 2.33 -0.44 -3.51
N GLN A 56 3.66 -0.45 -3.39
CA GLN A 56 4.52 -1.36 -4.13
C GLN A 56 5.35 -2.18 -3.17
N PHE A 57 5.55 -3.45 -3.51
CA PHE A 57 6.35 -4.36 -2.71
C PHE A 57 7.01 -5.42 -3.59
N ILE A 58 8.03 -6.06 -3.06
CA ILE A 58 8.71 -7.17 -3.72
C ILE A 58 8.81 -8.35 -2.77
N PHE A 59 8.82 -9.56 -3.35
CA PHE A 59 9.08 -10.77 -2.59
C PHE A 59 10.57 -10.94 -2.37
N GLN A 60 10.95 -11.26 -1.14
CA GLN A 60 12.27 -11.76 -0.78
C GLN A 60 12.07 -13.12 -0.13
N GLU A 61 13.14 -13.87 0.13
CA GLU A 61 13.06 -15.28 0.54
C GLU A 61 11.99 -15.58 1.59
N ASN A 62 11.93 -14.80 2.67
CA ASN A 62 10.97 -15.00 3.75
C ASN A 62 10.26 -13.72 4.16
N ALA A 63 10.29 -12.72 3.30
CA ALA A 63 9.77 -11.39 3.62
C ALA A 63 9.14 -10.72 2.41
N LEU A 64 8.24 -9.79 2.68
CA LEU A 64 7.83 -8.78 1.72
C LEU A 64 8.59 -7.50 2.02
N GLU A 65 9.30 -6.98 1.04
CA GLU A 65 9.91 -5.66 1.17
C GLU A 65 8.96 -4.62 0.61
N LEU A 66 8.48 -3.75 1.49
CA LEU A 66 7.59 -2.66 1.10
C LEU A 66 8.43 -1.53 0.52
N GLY A 67 8.18 -1.22 -0.75
CA GLY A 67 8.89 -0.14 -1.42
C GLY A 67 8.30 1.22 -1.12
N ASP A 68 6.98 1.34 -1.20
CA ASP A 68 6.32 2.64 -1.08
C ASP A 68 4.84 2.47 -0.75
N ILE A 69 4.34 3.35 0.12
CA ILE A 69 2.91 3.58 0.34
C ILE A 69 2.66 5.05 0.03
N GLU A 70 1.80 5.32 -0.93
CA GLU A 70 1.56 6.69 -1.38
C GLU A 70 0.08 6.98 -1.55
N VAL A 71 -0.37 8.08 -0.94
CA VAL A 71 -1.63 8.73 -1.27
C VAL A 71 -1.25 9.97 -2.08
N PHE A 72 -1.75 10.07 -3.31
CA PHE A 72 -1.25 11.05 -4.27
C PHE A 72 -1.53 12.49 -3.82
N GLU A 73 -0.51 13.35 -3.92
CA GLU A 73 -0.57 14.75 -3.48
C GLU A 73 -1.62 15.56 -4.23
N ARG A 74 -1.86 15.23 -5.49
CA ARG A 74 -2.85 15.95 -6.30
C ARG A 74 -4.28 15.83 -5.78
N TYR A 75 -4.52 14.90 -4.84
CA TYR A 75 -5.82 14.69 -4.22
C TYR A 75 -5.70 14.80 -2.69
N PRO A 76 -5.46 16.03 -2.16
CA PRO A 76 -5.20 16.19 -0.73
C PRO A 76 -6.37 15.80 0.16
N GLN A 77 -7.60 15.74 -0.39
CA GLN A 77 -8.78 15.34 0.37
C GLN A 77 -8.73 13.91 0.88
N TYR A 78 -7.85 13.06 0.36
CA TYR A 78 -7.68 11.68 0.81
C TYR A 78 -6.59 11.51 1.85
N ARG A 79 -5.85 12.56 2.16
CA ARG A 79 -4.80 12.50 3.18
C ARG A 79 -5.40 12.50 4.57
N ASN A 80 -4.67 11.89 5.52
CA ASN A 80 -5.06 11.81 6.92
C ASN A 80 -6.45 11.17 7.13
N SER A 81 -6.84 10.26 6.25
CA SER A 81 -8.12 9.56 6.30
C SER A 81 -7.99 8.06 6.59
N GLY A 82 -6.80 7.62 7.02
CA GLY A 82 -6.56 6.21 7.39
C GLY A 82 -6.26 5.30 6.21
N ILE A 83 -6.12 5.84 5.00
CA ILE A 83 -5.90 5.04 3.79
C ILE A 83 -4.57 4.29 3.83
N GLY A 84 -3.48 4.95 4.23
CA GLY A 84 -2.17 4.29 4.35
C GLY A 84 -2.19 3.12 5.32
N THR A 85 -2.86 3.27 6.45
CA THR A 85 -3.05 2.20 7.44
C THR A 85 -3.82 1.03 6.83
N GLN A 86 -4.88 1.30 6.08
CA GLN A 86 -5.65 0.24 5.43
C GLN A 86 -4.83 -0.49 4.37
N MET A 87 -4.03 0.22 3.58
CA MET A 87 -3.12 -0.42 2.61
C MET A 87 -2.14 -1.36 3.31
N PHE A 88 -1.57 -0.94 4.42
CA PHE A 88 -0.64 -1.80 5.17
C PHE A 88 -1.35 -3.03 5.73
N ARG A 89 -2.56 -2.88 6.24
CA ARG A 89 -3.37 -4.03 6.71
C ARG A 89 -3.67 -5.01 5.60
N LEU A 90 -3.93 -4.53 4.39
CA LEU A 90 -4.12 -5.39 3.22
C LEU A 90 -2.82 -6.14 2.88
N LEU A 91 -1.67 -5.49 3.03
CA LEU A 91 -0.39 -6.15 2.82
C LEU A 91 -0.14 -7.24 3.87
N VAL A 92 -0.49 -7.00 5.12
CA VAL A 92 -0.40 -8.02 6.20
C VAL A 92 -1.26 -9.23 5.85
N ALA A 93 -2.50 -9.01 5.41
CA ALA A 93 -3.40 -10.10 5.00
C ALA A 93 -2.82 -10.87 3.80
N TYR A 94 -2.26 -10.16 2.83
CA TYR A 94 -1.60 -10.75 1.67
C TYR A 94 -0.41 -11.63 2.10
N ALA A 95 0.40 -11.13 3.03
CA ALA A 95 1.53 -11.89 3.57
C ALA A 95 1.08 -13.18 4.24
N LYS A 96 0.00 -13.13 5.03
CA LYS A 96 -0.58 -14.32 5.65
C LYS A 96 -1.03 -15.35 4.63
N GLU A 97 -1.69 -14.93 3.57
CA GLU A 97 -2.14 -15.82 2.50
C GLU A 97 -0.98 -16.52 1.80
N HIS A 98 0.18 -15.89 1.76
CA HIS A 98 1.40 -16.42 1.12
C HIS A 98 2.38 -17.04 2.10
N ASN A 99 1.99 -17.23 3.36
CA ASN A 99 2.84 -17.79 4.42
C ASN A 99 4.14 -17.01 4.63
N ILE A 100 4.07 -15.70 4.53
CA ILE A 100 5.20 -14.80 4.73
C ILE A 100 5.08 -14.17 6.12
N SER A 101 6.14 -14.33 6.92
CA SER A 101 6.13 -13.94 8.33
C SER A 101 6.70 -12.56 8.61
N GLN A 102 7.22 -11.87 7.60
CA GLN A 102 7.86 -10.58 7.82
C GLN A 102 7.56 -9.61 6.68
N ILE A 103 7.27 -8.37 7.07
CA ILE A 103 7.24 -7.23 6.16
C ILE A 103 8.31 -6.27 6.64
N ASP A 104 9.16 -5.80 5.73
CA ASP A 104 10.17 -4.81 6.06
C ASP A 104 10.29 -3.76 4.96
N GLY A 105 11.09 -2.75 5.21
CA GLY A 105 11.34 -1.71 4.24
C GLY A 105 12.16 -0.57 4.82
N PHE A 106 12.41 0.42 3.98
CA PHE A 106 13.18 1.59 4.37
C PHE A 106 12.32 2.83 4.24
N MET A 107 12.37 3.69 5.26
CA MET A 107 11.76 5.01 5.19
C MET A 107 12.66 5.91 4.35
N LYS A 108 12.07 6.59 3.36
CA LYS A 108 12.81 7.47 2.44
C LYS A 108 12.11 8.83 2.39
N PRO A 109 12.27 9.66 3.44
CA PRO A 109 11.66 10.98 3.43
C PRO A 109 12.37 11.87 2.41
N GLU A 110 11.59 12.63 1.65
CA GLU A 110 12.15 13.61 0.71
C GLU A 110 12.76 14.80 1.44
N THR A 111 12.26 15.12 2.63
CA THR A 111 12.74 16.22 3.46
C THR A 111 12.91 15.76 4.90
N LYS A 112 13.73 16.48 5.66
CA LYS A 112 13.94 16.21 7.09
C LYS A 112 12.64 16.35 7.90
N GLU A 113 11.78 17.26 7.50
CA GLU A 113 10.52 17.53 8.18
C GLU A 113 9.55 16.35 8.10
N MET A 114 9.71 15.46 7.12
CA MET A 114 8.87 14.29 6.95
C MET A 114 9.22 13.13 7.90
N TRP A 115 10.41 13.15 8.50
CA TRP A 115 10.84 12.06 9.39
C TRP A 115 9.87 11.76 10.52
N PRO A 116 9.46 12.76 11.34
CA PRO A 116 8.57 12.48 12.46
C PRO A 116 7.24 11.87 12.01
N LYS A 117 6.74 12.30 10.87
CA LYS A 117 5.49 11.78 10.31
C LYS A 117 5.62 10.33 9.90
N LEU A 118 6.72 9.97 9.20
CA LEU A 118 6.98 8.60 8.79
C LEU A 118 7.21 7.69 10.01
N PHE A 119 8.01 8.11 10.97
CA PHE A 119 8.20 7.37 12.22
C PHE A 119 6.88 7.11 12.92
N GLY A 120 6.07 8.15 13.08
CA GLY A 120 4.76 8.03 13.72
C GLY A 120 3.85 7.06 12.99
N PHE A 121 3.84 7.12 11.67
CA PHE A 121 3.03 6.23 10.85
C PHE A 121 3.41 4.76 11.06
N TYR A 122 4.67 4.41 10.85
CA TYR A 122 5.11 3.01 10.98
C TYR A 122 5.04 2.50 12.42
N ARG A 123 5.29 3.34 13.41
CA ARG A 123 5.09 2.96 14.81
C ARG A 123 3.62 2.68 15.12
N SER A 124 2.72 3.48 14.60
CA SER A 124 1.29 3.28 14.81
C SER A 124 0.79 1.96 14.22
N LEU A 125 1.47 1.44 13.22
CA LEU A 125 1.18 0.15 12.62
C LEU A 125 1.73 -1.03 13.43
N GLY A 126 2.58 -0.79 14.42
CA GLY A 126 3.23 -1.82 15.21
C GLY A 126 4.60 -2.24 14.69
N CYS A 127 5.20 -1.46 13.80
CA CYS A 127 6.53 -1.75 13.28
C CYS A 127 7.62 -1.45 14.31
N THR A 128 8.67 -2.25 14.30
CA THR A 128 9.94 -1.96 14.97
C THR A 128 10.80 -1.15 14.02
N ILE A 129 11.44 -0.10 14.50
CA ILE A 129 12.23 0.80 13.67
C ILE A 129 13.67 0.81 14.19
N VAL A 130 14.63 0.57 13.28
CA VAL A 130 16.06 0.66 13.53
C VAL A 130 16.66 1.58 12.46
N GLY A 131 17.04 2.78 12.85
CA GLY A 131 17.50 3.79 11.88
C GLY A 131 16.39 4.17 10.91
N SER A 132 16.61 3.96 9.63
CA SER A 132 15.60 4.18 8.59
C SER A 132 14.86 2.90 8.19
N HIS A 133 15.19 1.78 8.81
CA HIS A 133 14.64 0.47 8.48
C HIS A 133 13.49 0.13 9.42
N PHE A 134 12.37 -0.33 8.89
CA PHE A 134 11.24 -0.79 9.69
C PHE A 134 10.96 -2.26 9.43
N PHE A 135 10.44 -2.95 10.46
CA PHE A 135 10.12 -4.37 10.44
C PHE A 135 8.75 -4.60 11.06
N TYR A 136 8.01 -5.51 10.48
CA TYR A 136 6.73 -5.93 11.02
C TYR A 136 6.66 -7.46 11.00
N THR A 137 6.36 -8.07 12.14
CA THR A 137 6.18 -9.51 12.25
C THR A 137 4.74 -9.89 11.95
N VAL A 138 4.56 -10.75 10.96
CA VAL A 138 3.24 -11.28 10.58
C VAL A 138 3.06 -12.60 11.32
N TYR A 139 2.05 -12.67 12.18
CA TYR A 139 1.76 -13.90 12.92
C TYR A 139 0.95 -14.83 12.03
N LEU A 140 1.56 -15.99 11.73
CA LEU A 140 0.91 -17.04 10.94
C LEU A 140 0.20 -18.00 11.90
N ASP A 141 -1.06 -18.28 11.62
CA ASP A 141 -1.88 -19.19 12.42
C ASP A 141 -1.57 -20.66 12.11
#